data_9549dd49eaa9a50e529ee1a7f835aa76
#
_entry.id   9549dd49eaa9a50e529ee1a7f835aa76
#
_cell.length_a   1.000
_cell.length_b   1.000
_cell.length_c   1.000
_cell.angle_alpha   90.00
_cell.angle_beta   90.00
_cell.angle_gamma   90.00
#
_symmetry.space_group_name_H-M   'P 1'
#
loop_
_entity.id
_entity.type
_entity.pdbx_description
1 polymer ?
#
loop_
_entity_poly.entity_id
_entity_poly.type
_entity_poly.pdbx_seq_one_letter_code
_entity_poly.pdbx_strand_id
1 'polypeptide(L)'
;MVKVQLINRQSGSLLAEWIITIGLILLLISIALPIVTTPSRYTLNGATQEVAYMLKKVQLWSMLGHKSNGKGRMLFILNKDSYTLEEDVNHHTVNISLPQNIENERSMTIISFSALGLPYDG
;
A
#
# COMPACT_ATOMS: atom_id res chain seq x y z
N MET A 1 29.55 55.09 -25.68
CA MET A 1 29.66 53.70 -26.21
C MET A 1 29.94 52.65 -25.14
N VAL A 2 30.76 52.94 -24.14
CA VAL A 2 31.10 51.96 -23.09
C VAL A 2 29.90 51.59 -22.19
N LYS A 3 29.00 52.51 -21.88
CA LYS A 3 27.79 52.30 -21.08
C LYS A 3 26.75 51.37 -21.71
N VAL A 4 26.60 51.42 -23.04
CA VAL A 4 25.65 50.59 -23.78
C VAL A 4 26.10 49.15 -23.82
N GLN A 5 27.42 48.89 -23.91
CA GLN A 5 27.98 47.53 -23.90
C GLN A 5 27.88 46.85 -22.51
N LEU A 6 28.00 47.61 -21.43
CA LEU A 6 27.83 47.12 -20.06
C LEU A 6 26.38 46.72 -19.79
N ILE A 7 25.40 47.50 -20.25
CA ILE A 7 23.97 47.18 -20.14
C ILE A 7 23.62 45.90 -20.91
N ASN A 8 24.18 45.70 -22.11
CA ASN A 8 23.96 44.49 -22.90
C ASN A 8 24.59 43.24 -22.26
N ARG A 9 25.71 43.38 -21.59
CA ARG A 9 26.31 42.25 -20.87
C ARG A 9 25.51 41.85 -19.63
N GLN A 10 24.95 42.83 -18.91
CA GLN A 10 24.11 42.59 -17.73
C GLN A 10 22.77 41.95 -18.14
N SER A 11 22.14 42.38 -19.22
CA SER A 11 20.88 41.78 -19.67
C SER A 11 21.08 40.33 -20.19
N GLY A 12 22.21 40.04 -20.86
CA GLY A 12 22.56 38.69 -21.30
C GLY A 12 22.84 37.76 -20.11
N SER A 13 23.50 38.25 -19.06
CA SER A 13 23.77 37.49 -17.82
C SER A 13 22.49 37.17 -17.05
N LEU A 14 21.56 38.14 -16.92
CA LEU A 14 20.26 37.93 -16.31
C LEU A 14 19.42 36.89 -17.06
N LEU A 15 19.42 36.93 -18.37
CA LEU A 15 18.67 35.98 -19.22
C LEU A 15 19.25 34.57 -19.07
N ALA A 16 20.60 34.42 -19.06
CA ALA A 16 21.24 33.13 -18.82
C ALA A 16 20.90 32.58 -17.42
N GLU A 17 20.89 33.43 -16.41
CA GLU A 17 20.53 33.06 -15.03
C GLU A 17 19.08 32.55 -14.92
N TRP A 18 18.16 33.24 -15.59
CA TRP A 18 16.75 32.81 -15.65
C TRP A 18 16.57 31.45 -16.36
N ILE A 19 17.31 31.23 -17.47
CA ILE A 19 17.27 29.95 -18.20
C ILE A 19 17.80 28.83 -17.33
N ILE A 20 18.88 29.04 -16.61
CA ILE A 20 19.46 28.04 -15.70
C ILE A 20 18.50 27.73 -14.55
N THR A 21 17.86 28.74 -13.96
CA THR A 21 16.92 28.59 -12.88
C THR A 21 15.69 27.80 -13.32
N ILE A 22 15.11 28.12 -14.49
CA ILE A 22 13.98 27.39 -15.06
C ILE A 22 14.37 25.95 -15.37
N GLY A 23 15.55 25.73 -15.96
CA GLY A 23 16.08 24.41 -16.25
C GLY A 23 16.23 23.54 -14.99
N LEU A 24 16.73 24.14 -13.90
CA LEU A 24 16.88 23.47 -12.62
C LEU A 24 15.51 23.09 -12.02
N ILE A 25 14.54 23.99 -12.07
CA ILE A 25 13.17 23.75 -11.59
C ILE A 25 12.52 22.63 -12.39
N LEU A 26 12.63 22.61 -13.71
CA LEU A 26 12.10 21.55 -14.57
C LEU A 26 12.76 20.22 -14.28
N LEU A 27 14.06 20.20 -14.00
CA LEU A 27 14.78 18.99 -13.64
C LEU A 27 14.29 18.43 -12.30
N LEU A 28 14.08 19.27 -11.29
CA LEU A 28 13.54 18.88 -10.00
C LEU A 28 12.11 18.32 -10.14
N ILE A 29 11.26 18.96 -10.92
CA ILE A 29 9.90 18.49 -11.19
C ILE A 29 9.93 17.14 -11.91
N SER A 30 10.84 16.96 -12.87
CA SER A 30 10.98 15.70 -13.61
C SER A 30 11.34 14.51 -12.70
N ILE A 31 12.12 14.74 -11.66
CA ILE A 31 12.46 13.70 -10.66
C ILE A 31 11.33 13.49 -9.66
N ALA A 32 10.63 14.56 -9.27
CA ALA A 32 9.56 14.50 -8.26
C ALA A 32 8.28 13.86 -8.80
N LEU A 33 7.92 14.09 -10.07
CA LEU A 33 6.70 13.57 -10.69
C LEU A 33 6.55 12.05 -10.56
N PRO A 34 7.54 11.19 -10.90
CA PRO A 34 7.38 9.75 -10.78
C PRO A 34 7.21 9.28 -9.34
N ILE A 35 7.74 10.02 -8.36
CA ILE A 35 7.58 9.69 -6.94
C ILE A 35 6.14 9.94 -6.48
N VAL A 36 5.51 11.01 -6.98
CA VAL A 36 4.13 11.38 -6.62
C VAL A 36 3.11 10.53 -7.37
N THR A 37 3.40 10.14 -8.61
CA THR A 37 2.45 9.41 -9.47
C THR A 37 2.48 7.89 -9.31
N THR A 38 3.40 7.34 -8.50
CA THR A 38 3.46 5.90 -8.20
C THR A 38 3.08 5.56 -6.73
N PRO A 39 1.99 6.11 -6.16
CA PRO A 39 1.54 5.71 -4.83
C PRO A 39 1.05 4.24 -4.79
N SER A 40 0.68 3.68 -5.94
CA SER A 40 0.09 2.34 -6.04
C SER A 40 1.01 1.21 -5.59
N ARG A 41 2.32 1.31 -5.82
CA ARG A 41 3.26 0.27 -5.38
C ARG A 41 3.46 0.25 -3.86
N TYR A 42 3.56 1.42 -3.23
CA TYR A 42 3.70 1.51 -1.77
C TYR A 42 2.41 1.09 -1.07
N THR A 43 1.25 1.47 -1.62
CA THR A 43 -0.05 1.06 -1.10
C THR A 43 -0.28 -0.44 -1.27
N LEU A 44 0.11 -1.03 -2.41
CA LEU A 44 0.02 -2.46 -2.65
C LEU A 44 0.91 -3.26 -1.68
N ASN A 45 2.16 -2.85 -1.51
CA ASN A 45 3.07 -3.50 -0.57
C ASN A 45 2.56 -3.38 0.87
N GLY A 46 2.05 -2.22 1.26
CA GLY A 46 1.44 -2.01 2.58
C GLY A 46 0.23 -2.90 2.80
N ALA A 47 -0.69 -2.95 1.84
CA ALA A 47 -1.87 -3.81 1.91
C ALA A 47 -1.50 -5.30 1.94
N THR A 48 -0.51 -5.72 1.15
CA THR A 48 -0.04 -7.11 1.16
C THR A 48 0.57 -7.49 2.49
N GLN A 49 1.36 -6.62 3.10
CA GLN A 49 1.93 -6.85 4.42
C GLN A 49 0.87 -6.90 5.50
N GLU A 50 -0.15 -6.04 5.43
CA GLU A 50 -1.27 -6.04 6.36
C GLU A 50 -2.07 -7.35 6.27
N VAL A 51 -2.42 -7.79 5.06
CA VAL A 51 -3.11 -9.07 4.83
C VAL A 51 -2.25 -10.24 5.33
N ALA A 52 -0.95 -10.25 5.05
CA ALA A 52 -0.04 -11.29 5.53
C ALA A 52 0.07 -11.31 7.06
N TYR A 53 0.09 -10.15 7.70
CA TYR A 53 0.07 -10.03 9.15
C TYR A 53 -1.24 -10.57 9.75
N MET A 54 -2.37 -10.22 9.15
CA MET A 54 -3.68 -10.71 9.59
C MET A 54 -3.84 -12.22 9.40
N LEU A 55 -3.33 -12.78 8.31
CA LEU A 55 -3.28 -14.22 8.11
C LEU A 55 -2.46 -14.94 9.18
N LYS A 56 -1.30 -14.40 9.53
CA LYS A 56 -0.49 -14.91 10.64
C LYS A 56 -1.22 -14.86 11.98
N LYS A 57 -1.95 -13.78 12.21
CA LYS A 57 -2.76 -13.61 13.41
C LYS A 57 -3.90 -14.63 13.49
N VAL A 58 -4.60 -14.87 12.38
CA VAL A 58 -5.65 -15.90 12.27
C VAL A 58 -5.06 -17.29 12.50
N GLN A 59 -3.91 -17.58 11.90
CA GLN A 59 -3.20 -18.85 12.11
C GLN A 59 -2.86 -19.05 13.58
N LEU A 60 -2.29 -18.06 14.24
CA LEU A 60 -1.94 -18.11 15.66
C LEU A 60 -3.17 -18.31 16.54
N TRP A 61 -4.26 -17.60 16.25
CA TRP A 61 -5.51 -17.74 17.00
C TRP A 61 -6.15 -19.11 16.80
N SER A 62 -6.09 -19.68 15.60
CA SER A 62 -6.55 -21.05 15.35
C SER A 62 -5.76 -22.07 16.18
N MET A 63 -4.47 -21.86 16.34
CA MET A 63 -3.62 -22.72 17.18
C MET A 63 -3.91 -22.55 18.68
N LEU A 64 -4.13 -21.32 19.13
CA LEU A 64 -4.42 -21.00 20.53
C LEU A 64 -5.86 -21.34 20.93
N GLY A 65 -6.82 -21.10 20.08
CA GLY A 65 -8.23 -21.38 20.32
C GLY A 65 -8.52 -22.86 20.50
N HIS A 66 -7.75 -23.72 19.83
CA HIS A 66 -7.87 -25.16 19.99
C HIS A 66 -7.53 -25.64 21.43
N LYS A 67 -6.65 -24.94 22.12
CA LYS A 67 -6.31 -25.26 23.51
C LYS A 67 -7.42 -24.92 24.51
N SER A 68 -8.33 -24.02 24.20
CA SER A 68 -9.35 -23.54 25.13
C SER A 68 -10.63 -24.38 25.15
N ASN A 69 -11.14 -24.88 24.03
CA ASN A 69 -12.36 -25.75 23.99
C ASN A 69 -12.59 -26.49 22.66
N GLY A 70 -11.64 -26.52 21.76
CA GLY A 70 -11.73 -27.31 20.53
C GLY A 70 -12.67 -26.77 19.44
N LYS A 71 -13.23 -25.57 19.60
CA LYS A 71 -14.28 -25.05 18.70
C LYS A 71 -14.01 -23.68 18.06
N GLY A 72 -12.90 -23.06 18.35
CA GLY A 72 -12.61 -21.72 17.79
C GLY A 72 -11.86 -21.79 16.48
N ARG A 73 -12.55 -21.99 15.36
CA ARG A 73 -11.97 -21.76 14.04
C ARG A 73 -12.13 -20.28 13.67
N MET A 74 -11.06 -19.68 13.21
CA MET A 74 -11.14 -18.36 12.57
C MET A 74 -11.09 -18.52 11.07
N LEU A 75 -12.02 -17.87 10.39
CA LEU A 75 -12.10 -17.80 8.94
C LEU A 75 -11.54 -16.46 8.49
N PHE A 76 -10.65 -16.48 7.54
CA PHE A 76 -10.20 -15.30 6.82
C PHE A 76 -10.85 -15.29 5.44
N ILE A 77 -11.70 -14.31 5.20
CA ILE A 77 -12.44 -14.17 3.96
C ILE A 77 -11.92 -12.94 3.23
N LEU A 78 -11.23 -13.15 2.12
CA LEU A 78 -10.76 -12.08 1.26
C LEU A 78 -11.80 -11.85 0.16
N ASN A 79 -12.48 -10.71 0.24
CA ASN A 79 -13.40 -10.23 -0.78
C ASN A 79 -12.67 -9.41 -1.84
N LYS A 80 -13.42 -8.86 -2.79
CA LYS A 80 -12.85 -8.07 -3.87
C LYS A 80 -12.12 -6.81 -3.37
N ASP A 81 -12.72 -6.08 -2.45
CA ASP A 81 -12.30 -4.77 -1.95
C ASP A 81 -12.11 -4.71 -0.43
N SER A 82 -12.30 -5.83 0.25
CA SER A 82 -12.26 -5.93 1.71
C SER A 82 -11.84 -7.32 2.17
N TYR A 83 -11.42 -7.44 3.41
CA TYR A 83 -11.25 -8.74 4.05
C TYR A 83 -12.01 -8.79 5.37
N THR A 84 -12.51 -9.96 5.68
CA THR A 84 -13.33 -10.22 6.87
C THR A 84 -12.69 -11.31 7.70
N LEU A 85 -12.58 -11.07 9.00
CA LEU A 85 -12.21 -12.07 9.98
C LEU A 85 -13.49 -12.51 10.68
N GLU A 86 -13.80 -13.79 10.63
CA GLU A 86 -14.99 -14.37 11.27
C GLU A 86 -14.57 -15.44 12.28
N GLU A 87 -15.12 -15.34 13.48
CA GLU A 87 -14.98 -16.36 14.51
C GLU A 87 -16.20 -17.28 14.45
N ASP A 88 -15.97 -18.58 14.20
CA ASP A 88 -17.01 -19.59 13.97
C ASP A 88 -17.95 -19.78 15.18
N VAL A 89 -17.48 -19.52 16.41
CA VAL A 89 -18.26 -19.78 17.62
C VAL A 89 -19.13 -18.60 18.05
N ASN A 90 -18.61 -17.39 17.95
CA ASN A 90 -19.29 -16.19 18.48
C ASN A 90 -19.88 -15.31 17.37
N HIS A 91 -19.69 -15.67 16.10
CA HIS A 91 -20.03 -14.85 14.93
C HIS A 91 -19.52 -13.41 15.02
N HIS A 92 -18.39 -13.23 15.72
CA HIS A 92 -17.76 -11.93 15.79
C HIS A 92 -17.03 -11.66 14.48
N THR A 93 -17.56 -10.78 13.67
CA THR A 93 -17.01 -10.42 12.38
C THR A 93 -16.30 -9.08 12.47
N VAL A 94 -15.07 -9.02 11.99
CA VAL A 94 -14.33 -7.78 11.78
C VAL A 94 -14.13 -7.59 10.29
N ASN A 95 -14.72 -6.57 9.74
CA ASN A 95 -14.60 -6.24 8.32
C ASN A 95 -13.66 -5.04 8.14
N ILE A 96 -12.65 -5.20 7.31
CA ILE A 96 -11.63 -4.19 7.04
C ILE A 96 -11.58 -3.95 5.53
N SER A 97 -11.80 -2.70 5.11
CA SER A 97 -11.71 -2.31 3.71
C SER A 97 -10.26 -2.23 3.25
N LEU A 98 -9.99 -2.70 2.05
CA LEU A 98 -8.71 -2.50 1.38
C LEU A 98 -8.55 -1.03 0.94
N PRO A 99 -7.30 -0.53 0.82
CA PRO A 99 -7.05 0.79 0.27
C PRO A 99 -7.67 0.96 -1.12
N GLN A 100 -8.04 2.19 -1.44
CA GLN A 100 -8.58 2.52 -2.77
C GLN A 100 -7.61 2.06 -3.87
N ASN A 101 -8.15 1.51 -4.93
CA ASN A 101 -7.42 0.96 -6.09
C ASN A 101 -6.69 -0.38 -5.86
N ILE A 102 -6.94 -1.06 -4.76
CA ILE A 102 -6.47 -2.42 -4.53
C ILE A 102 -7.67 -3.35 -4.47
N GLU A 103 -7.70 -4.30 -5.38
CA GLU A 103 -8.75 -5.30 -5.46
C GLU A 103 -8.15 -6.70 -5.49
N ASN A 104 -8.87 -7.65 -4.92
CA ASN A 104 -8.55 -9.06 -5.10
C ASN A 104 -8.95 -9.48 -6.52
N GLU A 105 -8.04 -10.11 -7.24
CA GLU A 105 -8.29 -10.62 -8.59
C GLU A 105 -9.40 -11.68 -8.61
N ARG A 106 -9.56 -12.42 -7.52
CA ARG A 106 -10.66 -13.37 -7.31
C ARG A 106 -11.79 -12.69 -6.54
N SER A 107 -13.03 -12.99 -6.91
CA SER A 107 -14.20 -12.39 -6.27
C SER A 107 -14.32 -12.70 -4.78
N MET A 108 -13.83 -13.86 -4.35
CA MET A 108 -13.85 -14.29 -2.95
C MET A 108 -12.85 -15.41 -2.74
N THR A 109 -12.09 -15.33 -1.66
CA THR A 109 -11.16 -16.40 -1.23
C THR A 109 -11.35 -16.63 0.26
N ILE A 110 -11.65 -17.85 0.64
CA ILE A 110 -11.81 -18.24 2.05
C ILE A 110 -10.59 -19.05 2.45
N ILE A 111 -9.94 -18.65 3.52
CA ILE A 111 -8.78 -19.33 4.08
C ILE A 111 -9.09 -19.67 5.54
N SER A 112 -8.93 -20.90 5.89
CA SER A 112 -9.03 -21.38 7.27
C SER A 112 -7.79 -22.15 7.66
N PHE A 113 -7.49 -22.19 8.96
CA PHE A 113 -6.36 -22.93 9.48
C PHE A 113 -6.83 -24.00 10.45
N SER A 114 -6.18 -25.16 10.40
CA SER A 114 -6.38 -26.21 11.38
C SER A 114 -5.79 -25.85 12.75
N ALA A 115 -6.09 -26.61 13.77
CA ALA A 115 -5.51 -26.48 15.10
C ALA A 115 -3.97 -26.59 15.14
N LEU A 116 -3.37 -27.18 14.14
CA LEU A 116 -1.94 -27.28 13.97
C LEU A 116 -1.34 -26.08 13.18
N GLY A 117 -2.17 -25.10 12.79
CA GLY A 117 -1.75 -23.95 12.01
C GLY A 117 -1.51 -24.27 10.53
N LEU A 118 -1.94 -25.43 10.05
CA LEU A 118 -1.88 -25.79 8.64
C LEU A 118 -3.10 -25.22 7.89
N PRO A 119 -2.93 -24.73 6.66
CA PRO A 119 -4.06 -24.29 5.85
C PRO A 119 -5.00 -25.49 5.61
N TYR A 120 -6.28 -25.24 5.73
CA TYR A 120 -7.32 -26.23 5.55
C TYR A 120 -7.93 -26.05 4.16
N ASP A 121 -7.69 -27.00 3.29
CA ASP A 121 -8.41 -27.17 2.02
C ASP A 121 -9.72 -27.87 2.32
N GLY A 122 -10.71 -27.05 2.56
CA GLY A 122 -11.99 -27.55 2.97
C GLY A 122 -12.93 -27.85 1.87
#